data_2d42db05ec49cb420e54f210a868a50c
#
_entry.id   2d42db05ec49cb420e54f210a868a50c
#
_cell.length_a   1.000
_cell.length_b   1.000
_cell.length_c   1.000
_cell.angle_alpha   90.00
_cell.angle_beta   90.00
_cell.angle_gamma   90.00
#
_symmetry.space_group_name_H-M   'P 1'
#
loop_
_entity.id
_entity.type
_entity.pdbx_description
1 polymer ?
#
loop_
_entity_poly.entity_id
_entity_poly.type
_entity_poly.pdbx_seq_one_letter_code
_entity_poly.pdbx_strand_id
1 'polypeptide(L)'
;LPMNDKPWLATYQQHGIAPDIGPSHHHSVVDLLEEAMSKFSYKTAFHSYGQTLRYRDVDRLSNAFAAWLQHKLGVKKGDRIAVMMPNLLAFPIAFLGIARAGAIQVSINPLYTARELEHQLNDSGCKVIIVFNGSSPTLSAVIDKTPIRAVITVGVSVDDDDQSPPPPSPIGARLSNTIAFDTVLRQGALLQRIPVAIGGDDL
;
A
#
# COMPACT_ATOMS: atom_id res chain seq x y z
N LEU A 1 -13.16 -34.74 21.86
CA LEU A 1 -12.98 -35.11 20.46
C LEU A 1 -11.53 -34.85 20.11
N PRO A 2 -10.76 -35.82 19.56
CA PRO A 2 -9.40 -35.57 19.15
C PRO A 2 -9.40 -34.57 18.00
N MET A 3 -8.71 -33.43 18.17
CA MET A 3 -8.55 -32.34 17.20
C MET A 3 -7.58 -32.69 16.04
N ASN A 4 -7.60 -33.94 15.60
CA ASN A 4 -6.66 -34.41 14.58
C ASN A 4 -7.30 -34.77 13.23
N ASP A 5 -8.57 -34.40 13.05
CA ASP A 5 -9.27 -34.67 11.81
C ASP A 5 -9.22 -33.42 10.92
N LYS A 6 -8.25 -33.41 10.00
CA LYS A 6 -8.13 -32.40 8.94
C LYS A 6 -8.82 -32.91 7.69
N PRO A 7 -10.16 -32.84 7.60
CA PRO A 7 -10.95 -33.50 6.54
C PRO A 7 -10.57 -32.97 5.14
N TRP A 8 -10.05 -31.77 5.03
CA TRP A 8 -9.58 -31.19 3.77
C TRP A 8 -8.37 -31.89 3.16
N LEU A 9 -7.56 -32.63 3.96
CA LEU A 9 -6.38 -33.32 3.46
C LEU A 9 -6.73 -34.41 2.45
N ALA A 10 -7.88 -35.06 2.58
CA ALA A 10 -8.34 -36.04 1.61
C ALA A 10 -8.58 -35.41 0.21
N THR A 11 -9.13 -34.18 0.21
CA THR A 11 -9.31 -33.41 -1.03
C THR A 11 -7.97 -32.96 -1.62
N TYR A 12 -7.04 -32.52 -0.77
CA TYR A 12 -5.68 -32.16 -1.21
C TYR A 12 -4.99 -33.35 -1.91
N GLN A 13 -5.07 -34.52 -1.30
CA GLN A 13 -4.47 -35.73 -1.86
C GLN A 13 -5.09 -36.11 -3.22
N GLN A 14 -6.41 -35.98 -3.37
CA GLN A 14 -7.10 -36.28 -4.65
C GLN A 14 -6.64 -35.35 -5.77
N HIS A 15 -6.27 -34.10 -5.44
CA HIS A 15 -5.82 -33.08 -6.40
C HIS A 15 -4.28 -32.93 -6.49
N GLY A 16 -3.52 -33.85 -5.85
CA GLY A 16 -2.06 -33.80 -5.86
C GLY A 16 -1.47 -32.55 -5.16
N ILE A 17 -2.24 -31.94 -4.24
CA ILE A 17 -1.80 -30.79 -3.46
C ILE A 17 -1.09 -31.29 -2.21
N ALA A 18 0.10 -30.79 -1.95
CA ALA A 18 0.85 -31.12 -0.75
C ALA A 18 0.09 -30.63 0.52
N PRO A 19 0.09 -31.42 1.61
CA PRO A 19 -0.57 -31.03 2.85
C PRO A 19 0.12 -29.86 3.55
N ASP A 20 1.37 -29.61 3.20
CA ASP A 20 2.21 -28.52 3.70
C ASP A 20 2.96 -27.89 2.52
N ILE A 21 3.05 -26.58 2.50
CA ILE A 21 3.77 -25.82 1.45
C ILE A 21 5.28 -25.86 1.63
N GLY A 22 5.77 -26.34 2.78
CA GLY A 22 7.18 -26.34 3.13
C GLY A 22 7.75 -24.93 3.38
N PRO A 23 9.05 -24.82 3.64
CA PRO A 23 9.71 -23.54 3.82
C PRO A 23 9.72 -22.73 2.52
N SER A 24 9.47 -21.43 2.63
CA SER A 24 9.62 -20.50 1.50
C SER A 24 11.11 -20.37 1.12
N HIS A 25 11.40 -20.27 -0.18
CA HIS A 25 12.73 -19.91 -0.68
C HIS A 25 13.02 -18.40 -0.52
N HIS A 26 11.99 -17.61 -0.29
CA HIS A 26 12.11 -16.17 -0.11
C HIS A 26 12.15 -15.81 1.38
N HIS A 27 13.06 -14.91 1.72
CA HIS A 27 13.25 -14.46 3.11
C HIS A 27 12.17 -13.47 3.56
N SER A 28 11.51 -12.82 2.60
CA SER A 28 10.45 -11.84 2.87
C SER A 28 9.50 -11.70 1.66
N VAL A 29 8.35 -11.07 1.88
CA VAL A 29 7.43 -10.71 0.79
C VAL A 29 8.08 -9.72 -0.19
N VAL A 30 8.98 -8.86 0.28
CA VAL A 30 9.72 -7.92 -0.58
C VAL A 30 10.65 -8.68 -1.51
N ASP A 31 11.38 -9.66 -1.00
CA ASP A 31 12.29 -10.52 -1.77
C ASP A 31 11.55 -11.28 -2.88
N LEU A 32 10.41 -11.92 -2.54
CA LEU A 32 9.52 -12.56 -3.50
C LEU A 32 9.08 -11.62 -4.62
N LEU A 33 8.64 -10.42 -4.26
CA LEU A 33 8.13 -9.46 -5.23
C LEU A 33 9.25 -8.83 -6.06
N GLU A 34 10.43 -8.60 -5.51
CA GLU A 34 11.60 -8.09 -6.25
C GLU A 34 12.08 -9.12 -7.28
N GLU A 35 12.11 -10.42 -6.94
CA GLU A 35 12.38 -11.47 -7.92
C GLU A 35 11.35 -11.48 -9.05
N ALA A 36 10.05 -11.40 -8.71
CA ALA A 36 8.99 -11.38 -9.72
C ALA A 36 9.09 -10.16 -10.65
N MET A 37 9.40 -8.99 -10.10
CA MET A 37 9.58 -7.76 -10.89
C MET A 37 10.79 -7.82 -11.82
N SER A 38 11.88 -8.43 -11.39
CA SER A 38 13.04 -8.69 -12.22
C SER A 38 12.71 -9.67 -13.34
N LYS A 39 12.13 -10.83 -13.01
CA LYS A 39 11.84 -11.93 -13.93
C LYS A 39 10.78 -11.59 -14.98
N PHE A 40 9.77 -10.82 -14.60
CA PHE A 40 8.63 -10.48 -15.46
C PHE A 40 8.59 -9.00 -15.86
N SER A 41 9.69 -8.31 -15.80
CA SER A 41 9.87 -6.85 -15.93
C SER A 41 8.99 -6.20 -17.01
N TYR A 42 8.89 -6.81 -18.21
CA TYR A 42 8.13 -6.27 -19.34
C TYR A 42 6.67 -6.72 -19.43
N LYS A 43 6.26 -7.68 -18.58
CA LYS A 43 4.86 -8.15 -18.54
C LYS A 43 3.97 -7.14 -17.82
N THR A 44 2.70 -7.11 -18.22
CA THR A 44 1.65 -6.40 -17.47
C THR A 44 1.49 -7.03 -16.11
N ALA A 45 1.56 -6.21 -15.06
CA ALA A 45 1.33 -6.60 -13.69
C ALA A 45 -0.10 -6.28 -13.23
N PHE A 46 -0.57 -5.06 -13.53
CA PHE A 46 -1.88 -4.58 -13.11
C PHE A 46 -2.57 -3.81 -14.22
N HIS A 47 -3.91 -3.89 -14.22
CA HIS A 47 -4.76 -3.11 -15.11
C HIS A 47 -5.94 -2.56 -14.29
N SER A 48 -6.21 -1.27 -14.41
CA SER A 48 -7.34 -0.62 -13.74
C SER A 48 -7.72 0.67 -14.48
N TYR A 49 -9.01 0.92 -14.64
CA TYR A 49 -9.56 2.12 -15.29
C TYR A 49 -8.91 2.46 -16.66
N GLY A 50 -8.67 1.44 -17.49
CA GLY A 50 -8.05 1.63 -18.81
C GLY A 50 -6.54 1.82 -18.80
N GLN A 51 -5.93 1.98 -17.63
CA GLN A 51 -4.49 2.12 -17.46
C GLN A 51 -3.82 0.80 -17.10
N THR A 52 -2.55 0.68 -17.40
CA THR A 52 -1.78 -0.55 -17.20
C THR A 52 -0.43 -0.23 -16.58
N LEU A 53 -0.03 -1.01 -15.56
CA LEU A 53 1.33 -1.03 -15.03
C LEU A 53 2.03 -2.32 -15.41
N ARG A 54 3.26 -2.23 -15.88
CA ARG A 54 4.17 -3.37 -16.02
C ARG A 54 4.89 -3.62 -14.70
N TYR A 55 5.44 -4.81 -14.52
CA TYR A 55 6.23 -5.13 -13.32
C TYR A 55 7.38 -4.13 -13.09
N ARG A 56 8.10 -3.71 -14.14
CA ARG A 56 9.15 -2.68 -14.04
C ARG A 56 8.63 -1.32 -13.54
N ASP A 57 7.38 -0.97 -13.87
CA ASP A 57 6.78 0.30 -13.44
C ASP A 57 6.45 0.24 -11.96
N VAL A 58 5.90 -0.88 -11.50
CA VAL A 58 5.66 -1.14 -10.07
C VAL A 58 6.99 -1.08 -9.30
N ASP A 59 8.05 -1.70 -9.82
CA ASP A 59 9.37 -1.67 -9.21
C ASP A 59 9.89 -0.24 -9.05
N ARG A 60 9.94 0.51 -10.15
CA ARG A 60 10.42 1.89 -10.18
C ARG A 60 9.63 2.81 -9.26
N LEU A 61 8.28 2.76 -9.35
CA LEU A 61 7.40 3.65 -8.61
C LEU A 61 7.37 3.33 -7.12
N SER A 62 7.38 2.06 -6.74
CA SER A 62 7.44 1.67 -5.32
C SER A 62 8.79 1.96 -4.68
N ASN A 63 9.90 1.88 -5.43
CA ASN A 63 11.19 2.35 -4.96
C ASN A 63 11.18 3.86 -4.69
N ALA A 64 10.62 4.65 -5.61
CA ALA A 64 10.47 6.10 -5.44
C ALA A 64 9.61 6.41 -4.20
N PHE A 65 8.49 5.70 -4.04
CA PHE A 65 7.61 5.88 -2.89
C PHE A 65 8.29 5.55 -1.56
N ALA A 66 9.01 4.42 -1.48
CA ALA A 66 9.78 4.04 -0.30
C ALA A 66 10.84 5.09 0.06
N ALA A 67 11.61 5.55 -0.94
CA ALA A 67 12.61 6.58 -0.74
C ALA A 67 11.99 7.87 -0.20
N TRP A 68 10.85 8.29 -0.74
CA TRP A 68 10.16 9.48 -0.26
C TRP A 68 9.68 9.34 1.18
N LEU A 69 9.07 8.20 1.54
CA LEU A 69 8.65 7.92 2.92
C LEU A 69 9.82 8.03 3.91
N GLN A 70 10.97 7.45 3.55
CA GLN A 70 12.17 7.45 4.39
C GLN A 70 12.78 8.85 4.54
N HIS A 71 12.95 9.59 3.44
CA HIS A 71 13.66 10.87 3.46
C HIS A 71 12.79 12.07 3.83
N LYS A 72 11.50 12.06 3.47
CA LYS A 72 10.60 13.21 3.70
C LYS A 72 9.77 13.08 4.97
N LEU A 73 9.35 11.87 5.31
CA LEU A 73 8.56 11.62 6.52
C LEU A 73 9.37 10.95 7.64
N GLY A 74 10.61 10.53 7.36
CA GLY A 74 11.46 9.86 8.35
C GLY A 74 10.91 8.50 8.79
N VAL A 75 10.15 7.82 7.92
CA VAL A 75 9.56 6.50 8.19
C VAL A 75 10.66 5.49 8.47
N LYS A 76 10.48 4.72 9.53
CA LYS A 76 11.41 3.68 10.00
C LYS A 76 10.73 2.31 9.97
N LYS A 77 11.54 1.26 10.06
CA LYS A 77 11.04 -0.11 10.22
C LYS A 77 10.07 -0.21 11.41
N GLY A 78 8.91 -0.82 11.16
CA GLY A 78 7.84 -1.00 12.14
C GLY A 78 6.86 0.17 12.25
N ASP A 79 7.10 1.31 11.59
CA ASP A 79 6.09 2.38 11.53
C ASP A 79 4.84 1.91 10.78
N ARG A 80 3.67 2.32 11.23
CA ARG A 80 2.38 1.95 10.63
C ARG A 80 1.89 3.06 9.72
N ILE A 81 1.49 2.67 8.49
CA ILE A 81 0.96 3.57 7.46
C ILE A 81 -0.42 3.08 7.04
N ALA A 82 -1.42 3.92 7.19
CA ALA A 82 -2.78 3.64 6.78
C ALA A 82 -2.95 3.80 5.26
N VAL A 83 -3.68 2.86 4.63
CA VAL A 83 -4.03 2.90 3.21
C VAL A 83 -5.54 2.74 3.07
N MET A 84 -6.22 3.81 2.64
CA MET A 84 -7.68 3.89 2.48
C MET A 84 -8.00 4.23 1.02
N MET A 85 -8.03 3.23 0.16
CA MET A 85 -8.36 3.39 -1.25
C MET A 85 -9.00 2.13 -1.83
N PRO A 86 -9.81 2.23 -2.90
CA PRO A 86 -10.28 1.08 -3.67
C PRO A 86 -9.11 0.46 -4.48
N ASN A 87 -9.43 -0.51 -5.34
CA ASN A 87 -8.45 -1.20 -6.19
C ASN A 87 -7.96 -0.30 -7.34
N LEU A 88 -7.08 0.65 -7.01
CA LEU A 88 -6.40 1.56 -7.93
C LEU A 88 -5.00 1.07 -8.24
N LEU A 89 -4.39 1.55 -9.34
CA LEU A 89 -2.99 1.27 -9.65
C LEU A 89 -2.01 1.81 -8.60
N ALA A 90 -2.41 2.82 -7.84
CA ALA A 90 -1.64 3.32 -6.70
C ALA A 90 -1.52 2.30 -5.56
N PHE A 91 -2.47 1.36 -5.42
CA PHE A 91 -2.47 0.39 -4.32
C PHE A 91 -1.21 -0.52 -4.31
N PRO A 92 -0.88 -1.24 -5.39
CA PRO A 92 0.32 -2.09 -5.41
C PRO A 92 1.62 -1.27 -5.27
N ILE A 93 1.66 -0.03 -5.77
CA ILE A 93 2.81 0.87 -5.61
C ILE A 93 2.97 1.24 -4.13
N ALA A 94 1.88 1.63 -3.47
CA ALA A 94 1.87 1.98 -2.05
C ALA A 94 2.24 0.78 -1.19
N PHE A 95 1.59 -0.39 -1.41
CA PHE A 95 1.86 -1.63 -0.69
C PHE A 95 3.35 -1.99 -0.70
N LEU A 96 3.92 -2.11 -1.89
CA LEU A 96 5.32 -2.51 -2.02
C LEU A 96 6.27 -1.41 -1.52
N GLY A 97 5.95 -0.13 -1.73
CA GLY A 97 6.77 0.97 -1.24
C GLY A 97 6.79 1.06 0.29
N ILE A 98 5.66 0.80 0.95
CA ILE A 98 5.55 0.70 2.41
C ILE A 98 6.40 -0.47 2.92
N ALA A 99 6.25 -1.66 2.32
CA ALA A 99 7.03 -2.83 2.68
C ALA A 99 8.54 -2.60 2.48
N ARG A 100 8.95 -2.00 1.36
CA ARG A 100 10.35 -1.65 1.07
C ARG A 100 10.95 -0.62 2.04
N ALA A 101 10.11 0.26 2.59
CA ALA A 101 10.52 1.18 3.65
C ALA A 101 10.65 0.48 5.02
N GLY A 102 10.27 -0.80 5.12
CA GLY A 102 10.21 -1.57 6.37
C GLY A 102 9.00 -1.21 7.23
N ALA A 103 8.03 -0.51 6.68
CA ALA A 103 6.83 -0.09 7.39
C ALA A 103 5.70 -1.12 7.26
N ILE A 104 4.73 -1.03 8.15
CA ILE A 104 3.57 -1.91 8.23
C ILE A 104 2.37 -1.22 7.57
N GLN A 105 1.76 -1.86 6.57
CA GLN A 105 0.52 -1.35 5.99
C GLN A 105 -0.67 -1.69 6.87
N VAL A 106 -1.47 -0.67 7.18
CA VAL A 106 -2.79 -0.82 7.81
C VAL A 106 -3.85 -0.54 6.74
N SER A 107 -4.46 -1.60 6.23
CA SER A 107 -5.53 -1.49 5.22
C SER A 107 -6.82 -1.02 5.84
N ILE A 108 -7.43 0.02 5.27
CA ILE A 108 -8.68 0.63 5.71
C ILE A 108 -9.71 0.53 4.60
N ASN A 109 -10.93 0.10 4.95
CA ASN A 109 -12.02 0.07 4.00
C ASN A 109 -12.40 1.50 3.56
N PRO A 110 -12.35 1.82 2.25
CA PRO A 110 -12.69 3.16 1.75
C PRO A 110 -14.16 3.56 1.96
N LEU A 111 -15.02 2.60 2.33
CA LEU A 111 -16.44 2.82 2.62
C LEU A 111 -16.74 2.99 4.11
N TYR A 112 -15.73 3.03 4.97
CA TYR A 112 -15.94 3.25 6.39
C TYR A 112 -16.64 4.58 6.70
N THR A 113 -17.48 4.55 7.71
CA THR A 113 -18.02 5.77 8.33
C THR A 113 -16.93 6.53 9.08
N ALA A 114 -17.17 7.78 9.38
CA ALA A 114 -16.26 8.62 10.16
C ALA A 114 -15.88 7.98 11.51
N ARG A 115 -16.85 7.35 12.21
CA ARG A 115 -16.64 6.69 13.49
C ARG A 115 -15.73 5.47 13.39
N GLU A 116 -15.94 4.62 12.38
CA GLU A 116 -15.10 3.44 12.14
C GLU A 116 -13.68 3.84 11.78
N LEU A 117 -13.51 4.87 10.95
CA LEU A 117 -12.21 5.40 10.57
C LEU A 117 -11.47 5.98 11.78
N GLU A 118 -12.14 6.80 12.61
CA GLU A 118 -11.57 7.36 13.84
C GLU A 118 -11.08 6.24 14.77
N HIS A 119 -11.89 5.20 14.96
CA HIS A 119 -11.53 4.05 15.80
C HIS A 119 -10.29 3.35 15.28
N GLN A 120 -10.27 2.96 14.00
CA GLN A 120 -9.14 2.20 13.43
C GLN A 120 -7.84 3.01 13.38
N LEU A 121 -7.89 4.31 13.10
CA LEU A 121 -6.70 5.15 13.08
C LEU A 121 -6.11 5.33 14.50
N ASN A 122 -6.95 5.46 15.51
CA ASN A 122 -6.51 5.55 16.90
C ASN A 122 -5.97 4.22 17.42
N ASP A 123 -6.64 3.11 17.13
CA ASP A 123 -6.21 1.77 17.54
C ASP A 123 -4.89 1.37 16.90
N SER A 124 -4.73 1.60 15.59
CA SER A 124 -3.50 1.30 14.88
C SER A 124 -2.35 2.26 15.20
N GLY A 125 -2.63 3.47 15.66
CA GLY A 125 -1.64 4.50 15.93
C GLY A 125 -0.91 5.02 14.68
N CYS A 126 -1.50 4.86 13.49
CA CYS A 126 -0.94 5.36 12.23
C CYS A 126 -0.74 6.87 12.28
N LYS A 127 0.44 7.32 11.85
CA LYS A 127 0.77 8.76 11.73
C LYS A 127 0.70 9.28 10.29
N VAL A 128 0.67 8.39 9.32
CA VAL A 128 0.58 8.67 7.89
C VAL A 128 -0.62 7.92 7.32
N ILE A 129 -1.38 8.58 6.46
CA ILE A 129 -2.46 7.97 5.70
C ILE A 129 -2.34 8.29 4.22
N ILE A 130 -2.54 7.26 3.39
CA ILE A 130 -2.73 7.38 1.94
C ILE A 130 -4.22 7.18 1.69
N VAL A 131 -4.89 8.22 1.23
CA VAL A 131 -6.34 8.23 1.10
C VAL A 131 -6.80 8.54 -0.32
N PHE A 132 -7.76 7.77 -0.82
CA PHE A 132 -8.44 8.08 -2.06
C PHE A 132 -9.23 9.39 -1.95
N ASN A 133 -9.17 10.24 -2.97
CA ASN A 133 -9.83 11.55 -2.98
C ASN A 133 -11.32 11.45 -2.63
N GLY A 134 -12.03 10.43 -3.15
CA GLY A 134 -13.43 10.20 -2.83
C GLY A 134 -13.74 9.86 -1.37
N SER A 135 -12.75 9.34 -0.63
CA SER A 135 -12.87 9.04 0.81
C SER A 135 -12.32 10.16 1.72
N SER A 136 -11.71 11.18 1.14
CA SER A 136 -11.12 12.29 1.89
C SER A 136 -12.12 13.10 2.74
N PRO A 137 -13.41 13.25 2.37
CA PRO A 137 -14.40 13.89 3.24
C PRO A 137 -14.59 13.14 4.58
N THR A 138 -14.59 11.80 4.54
CA THR A 138 -14.69 10.97 5.77
C THR A 138 -13.48 11.20 6.68
N LEU A 139 -12.27 11.24 6.12
CA LEU A 139 -11.07 11.56 6.88
C LEU A 139 -11.12 12.97 7.45
N SER A 140 -11.54 13.95 6.65
CA SER A 140 -11.68 15.34 7.08
C SER A 140 -12.59 15.53 8.28
N ALA A 141 -13.61 14.70 8.41
CA ALA A 141 -14.54 14.75 9.54
C ALA A 141 -13.90 14.34 10.88
N VAL A 142 -12.81 13.55 10.85
CA VAL A 142 -12.22 12.94 12.06
C VAL A 142 -10.73 13.26 12.25
N ILE A 143 -10.08 13.91 11.32
CA ILE A 143 -8.62 14.10 11.31
C ILE A 143 -8.09 14.68 12.61
N ASP A 144 -8.79 15.66 13.19
CA ASP A 144 -8.38 16.34 14.42
C ASP A 144 -8.45 15.42 15.67
N LYS A 145 -9.11 14.26 15.56
CA LYS A 145 -9.27 13.27 16.63
C LYS A 145 -8.36 12.05 16.44
N THR A 146 -7.45 12.11 15.49
CA THR A 146 -6.57 11.00 15.13
C THR A 146 -5.10 11.37 15.28
N PRO A 147 -4.19 10.39 15.38
CA PRO A 147 -2.75 10.65 15.44
C PRO A 147 -2.13 11.00 14.08
N ILE A 148 -2.90 11.09 13.00
CA ILE A 148 -2.42 11.37 11.65
C ILE A 148 -1.73 12.75 11.59
N ARG A 149 -0.52 12.76 11.00
CA ARG A 149 0.30 13.98 10.81
C ARG A 149 0.61 14.28 9.35
N ALA A 150 0.49 13.26 8.47
CA ALA A 150 0.72 13.41 7.05
C ALA A 150 -0.38 12.69 6.26
N VAL A 151 -0.92 13.39 5.26
CA VAL A 151 -1.98 12.87 4.39
C VAL A 151 -1.49 12.91 2.95
N ILE A 152 -1.46 11.75 2.31
CA ILE A 152 -1.15 11.59 0.90
C ILE A 152 -2.47 11.29 0.18
N THR A 153 -2.83 12.09 -0.80
CA THR A 153 -4.09 11.93 -1.54
C THR A 153 -3.86 11.21 -2.86
N VAL A 154 -4.80 10.35 -3.23
CA VAL A 154 -4.74 9.53 -4.45
C VAL A 154 -5.94 9.80 -5.33
N GLY A 155 -5.69 10.13 -6.60
CA GLY A 155 -6.69 10.18 -7.67
C GLY A 155 -6.96 8.80 -8.29
N VAL A 156 -7.78 8.77 -9.33
CA VAL A 156 -8.05 7.55 -10.10
C VAL A 156 -6.86 7.19 -11.01
N SER A 157 -6.16 8.21 -11.55
CA SER A 157 -4.98 8.04 -12.38
C SER A 157 -3.68 8.11 -11.57
N VAL A 158 -2.67 7.38 -12.00
CA VAL A 158 -1.31 7.45 -11.45
C VAL A 158 -0.43 8.40 -12.26
N ASP A 159 -0.79 8.66 -13.52
CA ASP A 159 -0.08 9.55 -14.44
C ASP A 159 -0.87 10.83 -14.67
N ASP A 160 -0.18 11.97 -14.56
CA ASP A 160 -0.73 13.32 -14.73
C ASP A 160 -1.03 13.69 -16.20
N ASP A 161 -0.79 12.76 -17.16
CA ASP A 161 -0.98 12.98 -18.60
C ASP A 161 -2.46 12.89 -19.03
N ASP A 162 -3.37 12.48 -18.16
CA ASP A 162 -4.78 12.57 -18.43
C ASP A 162 -5.25 14.02 -18.21
N GLN A 163 -5.31 14.78 -19.29
CA GLN A 163 -5.79 16.19 -19.32
C GLN A 163 -7.27 16.35 -18.94
N SER A 164 -7.93 15.31 -18.53
CA SER A 164 -9.22 15.40 -17.86
C SER A 164 -8.95 15.78 -16.39
N PRO A 165 -9.29 17.02 -15.97
CA PRO A 165 -9.19 17.33 -14.54
C PRO A 165 -10.05 16.30 -13.81
N PRO A 166 -9.50 15.58 -12.81
CA PRO A 166 -10.36 14.76 -11.96
C PRO A 166 -11.45 15.69 -11.45
N PRO A 167 -12.73 15.24 -11.41
CA PRO A 167 -13.77 16.06 -10.83
C PRO A 167 -13.23 16.50 -9.46
N PRO A 168 -13.32 17.80 -9.12
CA PRO A 168 -12.81 18.31 -7.87
C PRO A 168 -13.55 17.59 -6.75
N SER A 169 -12.99 16.47 -6.31
CA SER A 169 -13.41 15.86 -5.05
C SER A 169 -13.00 16.88 -4.01
N PRO A 170 -13.93 17.53 -3.30
CA PRO A 170 -13.56 18.51 -2.29
C PRO A 170 -12.69 17.77 -1.29
N ILE A 171 -11.39 18.03 -1.35
CA ILE A 171 -10.50 17.70 -0.25
C ILE A 171 -11.12 18.38 0.95
N GLY A 172 -11.57 17.60 1.92
CA GLY A 172 -12.34 18.13 3.04
C GLY A 172 -11.62 19.33 3.64
N ALA A 173 -12.34 20.40 3.93
CA ALA A 173 -11.83 21.72 4.29
C ALA A 173 -10.79 21.76 5.42
N ARG A 174 -10.64 20.66 6.19
CA ARG A 174 -9.67 20.52 7.29
C ARG A 174 -8.37 19.83 6.88
N LEU A 175 -8.25 19.34 5.64
CA LEU A 175 -7.03 18.69 5.14
C LEU A 175 -6.13 19.73 4.44
N SER A 176 -5.60 20.69 5.18
CA SER A 176 -4.83 21.83 4.63
C SER A 176 -3.42 21.45 4.14
N ASN A 177 -2.84 20.36 4.61
CA ASN A 177 -1.47 19.94 4.31
C ASN A 177 -1.43 18.56 3.67
N THR A 178 -2.10 18.40 2.52
CA THR A 178 -2.06 17.17 1.75
C THR A 178 -1.01 17.26 0.66
N ILE A 179 -0.44 16.11 0.29
CA ILE A 179 0.43 15.98 -0.87
C ILE A 179 -0.15 14.92 -1.81
N ALA A 180 -0.21 15.22 -3.10
CA ALA A 180 -0.70 14.28 -4.08
C ALA A 180 0.31 13.14 -4.31
N PHE A 181 -0.18 11.91 -4.49
CA PHE A 181 0.63 10.70 -4.63
C PHE A 181 1.60 10.76 -5.82
N ASP A 182 1.16 11.33 -6.94
CA ASP A 182 2.00 11.58 -8.11
C ASP A 182 3.18 12.52 -7.80
N THR A 183 2.94 13.58 -7.02
CA THR A 183 3.99 14.48 -6.54
C THR A 183 4.97 13.76 -5.62
N VAL A 184 4.48 12.89 -4.74
CA VAL A 184 5.31 12.02 -3.90
C VAL A 184 6.21 11.14 -4.77
N LEU A 185 5.66 10.51 -5.81
CA LEU A 185 6.41 9.66 -6.74
C LEU A 185 7.48 10.45 -7.52
N ARG A 186 7.13 11.62 -8.05
CA ARG A 186 8.09 12.49 -8.76
C ARG A 186 9.24 12.93 -7.85
N GLN A 187 8.94 13.36 -6.63
CA GLN A 187 9.97 13.75 -5.66
C GLN A 187 10.82 12.56 -5.21
N GLY A 188 10.19 11.40 -4.98
CA GLY A 188 10.86 10.18 -4.56
C GLY A 188 11.79 9.60 -5.63
N ALA A 189 11.46 9.80 -6.92
CA ALA A 189 12.32 9.37 -8.03
C ALA A 189 13.69 10.07 -8.05
N LEU A 190 13.83 11.19 -7.36
CA LEU A 190 15.08 11.92 -7.20
C LEU A 190 15.89 11.48 -5.96
N LEU A 191 15.38 10.53 -5.19
CA LEU A 191 15.96 10.06 -3.93
C LEU A 191 16.39 8.61 -4.07
N GLN A 192 17.39 8.22 -3.29
CA GLN A 192 17.81 6.83 -3.21
C GLN A 192 17.16 6.14 -2.01
N ARG A 193 16.49 5.00 -2.24
CA ARG A 193 15.94 4.18 -1.17
C ARG A 193 17.05 3.66 -0.25
N ILE A 194 16.83 3.78 1.06
CA ILE A 194 17.70 3.18 2.06
C ILE A 194 17.29 1.71 2.23
N PRO A 195 18.18 0.73 2.01
CA PRO A 195 17.87 -0.67 2.24
C PRO A 195 17.46 -0.94 3.69
N VAL A 196 16.43 -1.74 3.88
CA VAL A 196 15.96 -2.18 5.20
C VAL A 196 16.00 -3.70 5.25
N ALA A 197 16.60 -4.26 6.30
CA ALA A 197 16.59 -5.69 6.52
C ALA A 197 15.18 -6.13 6.97
N ILE A 198 14.53 -6.96 6.15
CA ILE A 198 13.18 -7.49 6.39
C ILE A 198 13.27 -9.01 6.30
N GLY A 199 12.74 -9.71 7.32
CA GLY A 199 12.70 -11.16 7.41
C GLY A 199 11.27 -11.70 7.41
N GLY A 200 11.14 -13.02 7.39
CA GLY A 200 9.84 -13.71 7.39
C GLY A 200 9.03 -13.52 8.68
N ASP A 201 9.67 -13.13 9.76
CA ASP A 201 9.04 -12.87 11.07
C ASP A 201 8.61 -11.40 11.26
N ASP A 202 8.94 -10.53 10.31
CA ASP A 202 8.49 -9.14 10.31
C ASP A 202 7.03 -9.03 9.82
N LEU A 203 6.25 -8.13 10.41
CA LEU A 203 4.87 -7.84 9.99
C LEU A 203 4.84 -7.05 8.68
#